data_fc7994b36ed5d3f84ac2f59d9a1199cf
#
_entry.id   fc7994b36ed5d3f84ac2f59d9a1199cf
#
_cell.length_a   1.000
_cell.length_b   1.000
_cell.length_c   1.000
_cell.angle_alpha   90.00
_cell.angle_beta   90.00
_cell.angle_gamma   90.00
#
_symmetry.space_group_name_H-M   'P 1'
#
loop_
_entity.id
_entity.type
_entity.pdbx_description
1 polymer ?
#
loop_
_entity_poly.entity_id
_entity_poly.type
_entity_poly.pdbx_seq_one_letter_code
_entity_poly.pdbx_strand_id
1 'polypeptide(L)'
;DAGNPLAQSAIAEVFCLSGDSEWRGLGVINDSGVHLTAAYQRFDAEAHFRPAPQRVCDDPRARCGEVLTGRCKPHQCPLFGNTCNPQSAFGALMVSSEGACAAWYQYRSQEIEA
;
A
#
# COMPACT_ATOMS: atom_id res chain seq x y z
N ASP A 1 12.09 -18.40 -13.52
CA ASP A 1 12.46 -18.94 -12.21
C ASP A 1 11.20 -19.29 -11.43
N ALA A 2 11.12 -20.53 -10.92
CA ALA A 2 9.92 -21.04 -10.24
C ALA A 2 9.76 -20.52 -8.79
N GLY A 3 10.68 -19.68 -8.31
CA GLY A 3 10.70 -19.20 -6.94
C GLY A 3 11.14 -20.25 -5.92
N ASN A 4 10.99 -19.94 -4.63
CA ASN A 4 11.35 -20.88 -3.56
C ASN A 4 10.20 -21.86 -3.29
N PRO A 5 10.39 -23.19 -3.52
CA PRO A 5 9.32 -24.18 -3.35
C PRO A 5 8.77 -24.27 -1.93
N LEU A 6 9.61 -24.10 -0.91
CA LEU A 6 9.18 -24.12 0.50
C LEU A 6 8.29 -22.92 0.83
N ALA A 7 8.64 -21.73 0.31
CA ALA A 7 7.81 -20.54 0.50
C ALA A 7 6.45 -20.68 -0.22
N GLN A 8 6.45 -21.19 -1.44
CA GLN A 8 5.21 -21.45 -2.21
C GLN A 8 4.30 -22.46 -1.49
N SER A 9 4.88 -23.56 -0.97
CA SER A 9 4.14 -24.54 -0.20
C SER A 9 3.53 -23.94 1.07
N ALA A 10 4.30 -23.16 1.82
CA ALA A 10 3.83 -22.50 3.03
C ALA A 10 2.71 -21.47 2.73
N ILE A 11 2.84 -20.69 1.64
CA ILE A 11 1.79 -19.76 1.21
C ILE A 11 0.51 -20.52 0.86
N ALA A 12 0.60 -21.59 0.08
CA ALA A 12 -0.57 -22.38 -0.33
C ALA A 12 -1.25 -23.10 0.85
N GLU A 13 -0.49 -23.46 1.89
CA GLU A 13 -1.01 -24.06 3.10
C GLU A 13 -1.75 -23.04 3.98
N VAL A 14 -1.17 -21.85 4.16
CA VAL A 14 -1.63 -20.86 5.14
C VAL A 14 -2.69 -19.92 4.55
N PHE A 15 -2.57 -19.54 3.29
CA PHE A 15 -3.39 -18.51 2.66
C PHE A 15 -4.25 -19.03 1.52
N CYS A 16 -5.41 -18.39 1.34
CA CYS A 16 -6.25 -18.56 0.17
C CYS A 16 -6.65 -17.21 -0.41
N LEU A 17 -6.86 -17.15 -1.72
CA LEU A 17 -7.46 -15.98 -2.37
C LEU A 17 -8.97 -16.05 -2.19
N SER A 18 -9.59 -14.93 -1.86
CA SER A 18 -11.03 -14.87 -1.62
C SER A 18 -11.55 -13.45 -1.83
N GLY A 19 -12.31 -13.29 -2.91
CA GLY A 19 -13.05 -12.08 -3.22
C GLY A 19 -12.20 -10.84 -3.52
N ASP A 20 -12.91 -9.75 -3.66
CA ASP A 20 -12.35 -8.43 -3.97
C ASP A 20 -11.76 -7.79 -2.72
N SER A 21 -10.69 -7.04 -2.87
CA SER A 21 -10.07 -6.30 -1.78
C SER A 21 -9.83 -4.86 -2.15
N GLU A 22 -10.05 -3.95 -1.20
CA GLU A 22 -9.75 -2.54 -1.36
C GLU A 22 -8.28 -2.26 -1.02
N TRP A 23 -7.54 -1.81 -2.02
CA TRP A 23 -6.13 -1.46 -1.89
C TRP A 23 -5.97 0.04 -1.84
N ARG A 24 -5.34 0.54 -0.79
CA ARG A 24 -5.18 1.98 -0.59
C ARG A 24 -4.44 2.63 -1.76
N GLY A 25 -5.07 3.63 -2.36
CA GLY A 25 -4.57 4.34 -3.54
C GLY A 25 -4.83 3.65 -4.88
N LEU A 26 -5.23 2.38 -4.89
CA LEU A 26 -5.53 1.62 -6.11
C LEU A 26 -7.02 1.31 -6.27
N GLY A 27 -7.80 1.45 -5.18
CA GLY A 27 -9.21 1.09 -5.15
C GLY A 27 -9.43 -0.42 -5.03
N VAL A 28 -10.62 -0.87 -5.45
CA VAL A 28 -10.99 -2.28 -5.39
C VAL A 28 -10.33 -3.04 -6.54
N ILE A 29 -9.65 -4.13 -6.21
CA ILE A 29 -9.07 -5.07 -7.16
C ILE A 29 -9.78 -6.41 -6.99
N ASN A 30 -10.35 -6.92 -8.08
CA ASN A 30 -11.10 -8.17 -8.07
C ASN A 30 -10.18 -9.35 -7.76
N ASP A 31 -10.68 -10.31 -6.99
CA ASP A 31 -10.00 -11.56 -6.62
C ASP A 31 -8.59 -11.34 -6.00
N SER A 32 -8.39 -10.22 -5.31
CA SER A 32 -7.11 -9.85 -4.71
C SER A 32 -7.10 -9.95 -3.18
N GLY A 33 -8.21 -10.34 -2.57
CA GLY A 33 -8.29 -10.58 -1.13
C GLY A 33 -7.48 -11.81 -0.74
N VAL A 34 -6.68 -11.70 0.31
CA VAL A 34 -5.91 -12.81 0.87
C VAL A 34 -6.41 -13.08 2.28
N HIS A 35 -6.84 -14.29 2.54
CA HIS A 35 -7.35 -14.73 3.83
C HIS A 35 -6.61 -15.98 4.31
N LEU A 36 -6.71 -16.25 5.60
CA LEU A 36 -6.19 -17.49 6.15
C LEU A 36 -7.08 -18.68 5.78
N THR A 37 -6.45 -19.81 5.46
CA THR A 37 -7.17 -21.07 5.26
C THR A 37 -7.86 -21.50 6.56
N ALA A 38 -8.86 -22.37 6.47
CA ALA A 38 -9.64 -22.84 7.64
C ALA A 38 -8.76 -23.42 8.76
N ALA A 39 -7.65 -24.07 8.41
CA ALA A 39 -6.71 -24.65 9.38
C ALA A 39 -6.00 -23.58 10.22
N TYR A 40 -5.83 -22.37 9.67
CA TYR A 40 -5.10 -21.27 10.30
C TYR A 40 -6.00 -20.14 10.82
N GLN A 41 -7.31 -20.23 10.62
CA GLN A 41 -8.28 -19.18 10.96
C GLN A 41 -8.25 -18.76 12.46
N ARG A 42 -7.79 -19.65 13.34
CA ARG A 42 -7.58 -19.33 14.77
C ARG A 42 -6.52 -18.24 15.01
N PHE A 43 -5.67 -17.95 14.02
CA PHE A 43 -4.64 -16.90 14.07
C PHE A 43 -5.09 -15.61 13.41
N ASP A 44 -6.32 -15.54 12.90
CA ASP A 44 -6.87 -14.35 12.27
C ASP A 44 -7.12 -13.25 13.31
N ALA A 45 -6.26 -12.25 13.32
CA ALA A 45 -6.34 -11.12 14.24
C ALA A 45 -7.60 -10.27 14.01
N GLU A 46 -8.03 -10.09 12.78
CA GLU A 46 -9.25 -9.32 12.47
C GLU A 46 -10.50 -10.03 13.00
N ALA A 47 -10.59 -11.34 12.80
CA ALA A 47 -11.70 -12.13 13.33
C ALA A 47 -11.70 -12.14 14.86
N HIS A 48 -10.52 -12.12 15.49
CA HIS A 48 -10.37 -12.20 16.95
C HIS A 48 -10.64 -10.88 17.66
N PHE A 49 -10.04 -9.79 17.17
CA PHE A 49 -10.11 -8.47 17.81
C PHE A 49 -11.20 -7.56 17.24
N ARG A 50 -11.77 -7.90 16.09
CA ARG A 50 -12.86 -7.17 15.44
C ARG A 50 -12.63 -5.65 15.43
N PRO A 51 -11.53 -5.15 14.88
CA PRO A 51 -11.24 -3.72 14.85
C PRO A 51 -12.38 -2.98 14.12
N ALA A 52 -12.72 -1.80 14.62
CA ALA A 52 -13.70 -0.98 13.92
C ALA A 52 -13.14 -0.58 12.53
N PRO A 53 -13.92 -0.73 11.45
CA PRO A 53 -13.47 -0.37 10.12
C PRO A 53 -13.19 1.13 10.06
N GLN A 54 -11.93 1.49 9.83
CA GLN A 54 -11.54 2.89 9.60
C GLN A 54 -11.53 3.15 8.10
N ARG A 55 -12.54 3.85 7.61
CA ARG A 55 -12.54 4.36 6.24
C ARG A 55 -11.70 5.63 6.19
N VAL A 56 -10.51 5.54 5.65
CA VAL A 56 -9.69 6.71 5.31
C VAL A 56 -9.97 7.04 3.85
N CYS A 57 -10.72 8.11 3.61
CA CYS A 57 -10.88 8.62 2.25
C CYS A 57 -9.58 9.30 1.82
N ASP A 58 -9.01 8.84 0.72
CA ASP A 58 -7.90 9.54 0.08
C ASP A 58 -8.38 10.90 -0.47
N ASP A 59 -7.54 11.93 -0.38
CA ASP A 59 -7.82 13.22 -1.01
C ASP A 59 -7.91 12.99 -2.54
N PRO A 60 -9.00 13.41 -3.21
CA PRO A 60 -9.19 13.17 -4.63
C PRO A 60 -8.11 13.81 -5.53
N ARG A 61 -7.34 14.75 -4.99
CA ARG A 61 -6.18 15.35 -5.67
C ARG A 61 -4.91 14.50 -5.55
N ALA A 62 -4.90 13.53 -4.62
CA ALA A 62 -3.75 12.66 -4.39
C ALA A 62 -3.60 11.65 -5.53
N ARG A 63 -2.40 11.56 -6.10
CA ARG A 63 -2.10 10.66 -7.23
C ARG A 63 -1.33 9.40 -6.80
N CYS A 64 -1.58 8.91 -5.59
CA CYS A 64 -0.83 7.78 -5.02
C CYS A 64 -0.91 6.52 -5.90
N GLY A 65 -2.09 6.17 -6.39
CA GLY A 65 -2.27 5.02 -7.28
C GLY A 65 -1.52 5.16 -8.61
N GLU A 66 -1.45 6.38 -9.17
CA GLU A 66 -0.68 6.62 -10.38
C GLU A 66 0.83 6.52 -10.15
N VAL A 67 1.32 6.96 -8.98
CA VAL A 67 2.72 6.78 -8.59
C VAL A 67 3.03 5.30 -8.39
N LEU A 68 2.17 4.55 -7.70
CA LEU A 68 2.32 3.11 -7.50
C LEU A 68 2.38 2.32 -8.81
N THR A 69 1.59 2.72 -9.78
CA THR A 69 1.53 2.08 -11.10
C THR A 69 2.57 2.63 -12.10
N GLY A 70 3.41 3.58 -11.68
CA GLY A 70 4.43 4.19 -12.53
C GLY A 70 3.90 5.17 -13.59
N ARG A 71 2.62 5.55 -13.51
CA ARG A 71 1.98 6.48 -14.45
C ARG A 71 2.36 7.93 -14.22
N CYS A 72 2.79 8.28 -13.01
CA CYS A 72 3.36 9.58 -12.71
C CYS A 72 4.50 9.46 -11.68
N LYS A 73 5.36 10.47 -11.66
CA LYS A 73 6.42 10.59 -10.65
C LYS A 73 5.90 11.35 -9.43
N PRO A 74 6.47 11.16 -8.22
CA PRO A 74 6.00 11.84 -7.00
C PRO A 74 5.83 13.35 -7.13
N HIS A 75 6.79 14.06 -7.72
CA HIS A 75 6.74 15.51 -7.89
C HIS A 75 5.66 16.01 -8.88
N GLN A 76 5.06 15.12 -9.65
CA GLN A 76 3.93 15.45 -10.54
C GLN A 76 2.57 15.40 -9.83
N CYS A 77 2.55 14.94 -8.55
CA CYS A 77 1.37 15.03 -7.72
C CYS A 77 1.19 16.48 -7.21
N PRO A 78 0.00 17.10 -7.37
CA PRO A 78 -0.22 18.49 -6.95
C PRO A 78 -0.08 18.73 -5.44
N LEU A 79 -0.15 17.69 -4.64
CA LEU A 79 0.02 17.78 -3.19
C LEU A 79 1.47 17.60 -2.74
N PHE A 80 2.35 17.10 -3.61
CA PHE A 80 3.71 16.73 -3.24
C PHE A 80 4.55 17.94 -2.81
N GLY A 81 5.24 17.79 -1.68
CA GLY A 81 6.16 18.80 -1.14
C GLY A 81 5.50 19.96 -0.42
N ASN A 82 4.22 20.22 -0.68
CA ASN A 82 3.44 21.27 -0.06
C ASN A 82 2.52 20.71 1.04
N THR A 83 1.30 20.31 0.63
CA THR A 83 0.30 19.76 1.54
C THR A 83 0.68 18.35 2.00
N CYS A 84 1.32 17.57 1.13
CA CYS A 84 1.77 16.20 1.40
C CYS A 84 3.31 16.15 1.52
N ASN A 85 3.80 16.03 2.73
CA ASN A 85 5.21 15.95 3.09
C ASN A 85 5.38 14.96 4.26
N PRO A 86 6.61 14.61 4.70
CA PRO A 86 6.83 13.65 5.78
C PRO A 86 6.20 14.03 7.13
N GLN A 87 6.00 15.33 7.39
CA GLN A 87 5.38 15.82 8.61
C GLN A 87 3.85 15.87 8.53
N SER A 88 3.32 15.88 7.30
CA SER A 88 1.88 15.91 7.01
C SER A 88 1.58 15.00 5.83
N ALA A 89 1.61 13.69 6.08
CA ALA A 89 1.41 12.69 5.03
C ALA A 89 -0.08 12.54 4.69
N PHE A 90 -0.46 12.90 3.47
CA PHE A 90 -1.82 12.70 2.95
C PHE A 90 -2.00 11.32 2.32
N GLY A 91 -1.01 10.87 1.58
CA GLY A 91 -1.04 9.59 0.90
C GLY A 91 -0.14 8.53 1.54
N ALA A 92 -0.50 7.26 1.38
CA ALA A 92 0.22 6.12 1.94
C ALA A 92 1.73 6.11 1.61
N LEU A 93 2.11 6.60 0.42
CA LEU A 93 3.49 6.62 -0.05
C LEU A 93 4.37 7.69 0.63
N MET A 94 3.79 8.57 1.44
CA MET A 94 4.51 9.60 2.21
C MET A 94 4.58 9.25 3.71
N VAL A 95 3.77 8.31 4.19
CA VAL A 95 3.68 7.95 5.62
C VAL A 95 4.95 7.26 6.10
N SER A 96 5.52 6.36 5.29
CA SER A 96 6.74 5.62 5.60
C SER A 96 7.94 6.22 4.86
N SER A 97 9.10 6.25 5.50
CA SER A 97 10.37 6.64 4.88
C SER A 97 10.76 5.76 3.67
N GLU A 98 10.21 4.54 3.62
CA GLU A 98 10.41 3.60 2.51
C GLU A 98 9.42 3.81 1.35
N GLY A 99 8.40 4.63 1.56
CA GLY A 99 7.42 4.96 0.53
C GLY A 99 8.04 5.76 -0.61
N ALA A 100 7.61 5.51 -1.85
CA ALA A 100 8.17 6.14 -3.04
C ALA A 100 8.17 7.69 -2.98
N CYS A 101 7.12 8.30 -2.43
CA CYS A 101 7.03 9.75 -2.27
C CYS A 101 7.98 10.26 -1.18
N ALA A 102 8.07 9.57 -0.04
CA ALA A 102 8.96 9.95 1.04
C ALA A 102 10.44 9.85 0.62
N ALA A 103 10.81 8.74 -0.02
CA ALA A 103 12.15 8.56 -0.57
C ALA A 103 12.50 9.63 -1.61
N TRP A 104 11.56 9.95 -2.52
CA TRP A 104 11.75 11.01 -3.50
C TRP A 104 11.91 12.38 -2.84
N TYR A 105 11.11 12.69 -1.82
CA TYR A 105 11.21 13.93 -1.06
C TYR A 105 12.58 14.07 -0.38
N GLN A 106 13.07 13.00 0.23
CA GLN A 106 14.32 13.01 0.98
C GLN A 106 15.57 13.12 0.10
N TYR A 107 15.58 12.39 -1.04
CA TYR A 107 16.82 12.21 -1.80
C TYR A 107 16.89 13.06 -3.07
N ARG A 108 15.77 13.43 -3.65
CA ARG A 108 15.76 14.15 -4.94
C ARG A 108 15.44 15.64 -4.84
N SER A 109 14.90 16.13 -3.75
CA SER A 109 14.79 17.56 -3.49
C SER A 109 16.15 18.25 -3.38
N GLN A 110 17.21 17.49 -3.07
CA GLN A 110 18.59 18.00 -3.01
C GLN A 110 19.25 18.19 -4.38
N GLU A 111 18.76 17.53 -5.45
CA GLU A 111 19.30 17.68 -6.80
C GLU A 111 18.74 18.88 -7.58
N ILE A 112 17.65 19.49 -7.08
CA ILE A 112 16.99 20.63 -7.76
C ILE A 112 17.58 21.97 -7.30
N GLU A 113 18.33 22.00 -6.21
CA GLU A 113 19.01 23.19 -5.68
C GLU A 113 20.51 23.29 -6.09
N ALA A 114 21.00 22.36 -6.88
CA ALA A 114 22.36 22.34 -7.45
C ALA A 114 22.34 22.65 -8.95
#